data_6fb093b4754aab260dbaa5e318082423
#
_entry.id   6fb093b4754aab260dbaa5e318082423
#
_cell.length_a   1.000
_cell.length_b   1.000
_cell.length_c   1.000
_cell.angle_alpha   90.00
_cell.angle_beta   90.00
_cell.angle_gamma   90.00
#
_symmetry.space_group_name_H-M   'P 1'
#
loop_
_entity.id
_entity.type
_entity.pdbx_description
1 polymer ?
#
loop_
_entity_poly.entity_id
_entity_poly.type
_entity_poly.pdbx_seq_one_letter_code
_entity_poly.pdbx_strand_id
1 'polypeptide(L)'
;MEDDLMIQTDQATDQEMEPANTIQVLHLVNQMILIAEIDEVLADIGQPDCKLINPCVIIDGKLSKWMSDLTPNKEMFMSSDKILTLVDPTKKLLDEYAKIIR
;
A
#
# COMPACT_ATOMS: atom_id res chain seq x y z
N MET A 1 -12.00 35.71 -5.47
CA MET A 1 -11.78 35.40 -5.25
C MET A 1 -11.47 35.00 -5.05
N GLU A 2 -11.29 34.52 -5.06
CA GLU A 2 -10.98 34.02 -4.80
C GLU A 2 -10.72 33.42 -4.45
N ASP A 3 -10.68 33.33 -4.49
CA ASP A 3 -10.46 32.63 -4.07
C ASP A 3 -10.31 31.89 -3.96
N ASP A 4 -10.29 31.78 -4.13
CA ASP A 4 -10.16 31.03 -3.98
C ASP A 4 -9.83 30.32 -3.88
N LEU A 5 -9.84 30.40 -4.01
CA LEU A 5 -9.54 29.76 -3.79
C LEU A 5 -9.27 29.09 -3.40
N MET A 6 -9.32 29.01 -3.37
CA MET A 6 -9.10 28.35 -2.89
C MET A 6 -9.03 27.64 -2.48
N ILE A 7 -9.10 27.50 -2.59
CA ILE A 7 -9.07 26.78 -2.21
C ILE A 7 -8.78 26.11 -1.93
N GLN A 8 -8.59 25.79 -2.09
CA GLN A 8 -8.32 25.07 -1.78
C GLN A 8 -7.93 24.57 -1.27
N THR A 9 -8.01 24.52 -1.37
CA THR A 9 -7.68 23.97 -0.77
C THR A 9 -7.59 23.45 -0.22
N ASP A 10 -7.81 23.36 -0.33
CA ASP A 10 -7.75 22.72 0.25
C ASP A 10 -7.69 21.98 0.48
N GLN A 11 -7.75 21.84 0.33
CA GLN A 11 -7.67 21.05 0.47
C GLN A 11 -7.20 20.55 0.88
N ALA A 12 -7.15 20.48 0.77
CA ALA A 12 -6.64 19.87 1.24
C ALA A 12 -6.37 19.69 1.95
N THR A 13 -6.48 19.69 1.98
CA THR A 13 -6.20 19.35 2.67
C THR A 13 -6.21 18.98 3.40
N ASP A 14 -6.56 18.92 3.49
CA ASP A 14 -6.61 18.28 3.98
C ASP A 14 -6.28 17.55 4.26
N GLN A 15 -6.03 17.28 3.99
CA GLN A 15 -5.70 16.37 4.04
C GLN A 15 -4.90 16.17 4.62
N GLU A 16 -4.70 16.50 4.75
CA GLU A 16 -4.06 16.20 5.16
C GLU A 16 -3.64 15.84 5.98
N MET A 17 -3.63 16.05 6.32
CA MET A 17 -3.31 15.51 7.09
C MET A 17 -3.07 14.47 7.58
N GLU A 18 -3.39 13.98 7.42
CA GLU A 18 -3.18 12.84 7.88
C GLU A 18 -2.35 12.08 7.20
N PRO A 19 -1.45 11.59 7.67
CA PRO A 19 -0.56 10.81 6.99
C PRO A 19 -1.12 9.47 6.80
N ALA A 20 -2.19 9.39 6.20
CA ALA A 20 -2.77 8.11 5.96
C ALA A 20 -1.88 7.34 5.04
N ASN A 21 -1.52 6.15 5.44
CA ASN A 21 -0.84 5.23 4.55
C ASN A 21 -1.77 4.87 3.41
N THR A 22 -1.19 4.58 2.27
CA THR A 22 -1.98 4.31 1.07
C THR A 22 -2.03 2.82 0.81
N ILE A 23 -3.22 2.30 0.52
CA ILE A 23 -3.39 0.90 0.11
C ILE A 23 -3.18 0.83 -1.39
N GLN A 24 -2.24 -0.01 -1.82
CA GLN A 24 -1.91 -0.11 -3.23
C GLN A 24 -1.68 -1.55 -3.65
N VAL A 25 -1.82 -1.79 -4.94
CA VAL A 25 -1.47 -3.07 -5.56
C VAL A 25 -0.03 -2.96 -6.05
N LEU A 26 0.78 -3.96 -5.71
CA LEU A 26 2.19 -4.00 -6.05
C LEU A 26 2.44 -5.15 -7.02
N HIS A 27 3.07 -4.84 -8.15
CA HIS A 27 3.54 -5.87 -9.06
C HIS A 27 5.05 -5.99 -8.86
N LEU A 28 5.50 -7.14 -8.37
CA LEU A 28 6.90 -7.33 -8.00
C LEU A 28 7.71 -7.88 -9.15
N VAL A 29 9.04 -7.75 -9.04
CA VAL A 29 9.95 -8.23 -10.09
C VAL A 29 9.85 -9.73 -10.32
N ASN A 30 9.39 -10.50 -9.33
CA ASN A 30 9.22 -11.95 -9.48
C ASN A 30 7.82 -12.33 -9.97
N GLN A 31 7.07 -11.37 -10.49
CA GLN A 31 5.73 -11.54 -11.04
C GLN A 31 4.64 -11.73 -10.00
N MET A 32 4.97 -11.71 -8.73
CA MET A 32 3.93 -11.75 -7.69
C MET A 32 3.15 -10.45 -7.66
N ILE A 33 1.87 -10.55 -7.35
CA ILE A 33 1.02 -9.38 -7.19
C ILE A 33 0.50 -9.37 -5.77
N LEU A 34 0.76 -8.27 -5.07
CA LEU A 34 0.33 -8.09 -3.69
C LEU A 34 -0.60 -6.89 -3.58
N ILE A 35 -1.39 -6.86 -2.52
CA ILE A 35 -2.07 -5.65 -2.10
C ILE A 35 -1.71 -5.44 -0.64
N ALA A 36 -1.38 -4.20 -0.29
CA ALA A 36 -0.95 -3.88 1.07
C ALA A 36 -1.11 -2.39 1.32
N GLU A 37 -1.19 -2.04 2.57
CA GLU A 37 -1.03 -0.67 3.00
C GLU A 37 0.48 -0.39 3.01
N ILE A 38 0.91 0.71 2.41
CA ILE A 38 2.34 0.98 2.20
C ILE A 38 2.74 2.24 2.95
N ASP A 39 3.84 2.11 3.67
CA ASP A 39 4.43 3.22 4.39
C ASP A 39 5.90 3.30 3.97
N GLU A 40 6.30 4.45 3.41
CA GLU A 40 7.70 4.67 3.04
C GLU A 40 8.48 5.01 4.29
N VAL A 41 9.64 4.38 4.43
CA VAL A 41 10.50 4.62 5.59
C VAL A 41 11.86 5.10 5.13
N LEU A 42 12.48 5.92 5.94
CA LEU A 42 13.83 6.37 5.65
C LEU A 42 14.81 5.22 5.86
N ALA A 43 15.68 5.03 4.90
CA ALA A 43 16.64 3.93 4.96
C ALA A 43 17.88 4.30 4.20
N ASP A 44 19.00 3.70 4.61
CA ASP A 44 20.25 3.86 3.88
C ASP A 44 20.16 3.10 2.56
N ILE A 45 21.02 3.49 1.62
CA ILE A 45 21.07 2.83 0.32
C ILE A 45 21.30 1.33 0.53
N GLY A 46 20.48 0.52 -0.11
CA GLY A 46 20.57 -0.93 -0.03
C GLY A 46 19.78 -1.55 1.11
N GLN A 47 19.16 -0.74 1.95
CA GLN A 47 18.31 -1.25 3.02
C GLN A 47 16.84 -1.18 2.61
N PRO A 48 15.97 -2.03 3.20
CA PRO A 48 14.55 -1.97 2.88
C PRO A 48 13.96 -0.60 3.23
N ASP A 49 13.28 -0.01 2.27
CA ASP A 49 12.73 1.34 2.42
C ASP A 49 11.21 1.41 2.30
N CYS A 50 10.55 0.26 2.21
CA CYS A 50 9.09 0.20 2.18
C CYS A 50 8.61 -0.73 3.28
N LYS A 51 7.64 -0.28 4.06
CA LYS A 51 6.97 -1.14 5.02
C LYS A 51 5.62 -1.52 4.45
N LEU A 52 5.37 -2.82 4.37
CA LEU A 52 4.08 -3.35 3.91
C LEU A 52 3.29 -3.76 5.13
N ILE A 53 2.08 -3.24 5.25
CA ILE A 53 1.21 -3.52 6.39
C ILE A 53 0.06 -4.38 5.88
N ASN A 54 -0.14 -5.52 6.53
CA ASN A 54 -1.17 -6.50 6.19
C ASN A 54 -1.10 -6.91 4.72
N PRO A 55 0.07 -7.34 4.21
CA PRO A 55 0.17 -7.70 2.79
C PRO A 55 -0.63 -8.95 2.49
N CYS A 56 -1.33 -8.93 1.37
CA CYS A 56 -2.06 -10.07 0.83
C CYS A 56 -1.55 -10.36 -0.56
N VAL A 57 -1.46 -11.64 -0.91
CA VAL A 57 -1.07 -12.03 -2.27
C VAL A 57 -2.34 -12.28 -3.08
N ILE A 58 -2.29 -11.92 -4.36
CA ILE A 58 -3.40 -12.11 -5.28
C ILE A 58 -3.01 -13.20 -6.26
N ILE A 59 -3.73 -14.31 -6.23
CA ILE A 59 -3.50 -15.45 -7.11
C ILE A 59 -4.84 -15.81 -7.75
N ASP A 60 -4.89 -15.77 -9.07
CA ASP A 60 -6.12 -16.08 -9.82
C ASP A 60 -7.30 -15.25 -9.34
N GLY A 61 -7.03 -13.99 -9.05
CA GLY A 61 -8.07 -13.07 -8.61
C GLY A 61 -8.51 -13.20 -7.16
N LYS A 62 -7.86 -14.10 -6.41
CA LYS A 62 -8.22 -14.33 -5.02
C LYS A 62 -7.14 -13.85 -4.08
N LEU A 63 -7.56 -13.26 -2.97
CA LEU A 63 -6.64 -12.73 -1.96
C LEU A 63 -6.44 -13.74 -0.86
N SER A 64 -5.20 -13.81 -0.38
CA SER A 64 -4.89 -14.50 0.86
C SER A 64 -3.77 -13.76 1.57
N LYS A 65 -3.71 -13.89 2.88
CA LYS A 65 -2.65 -13.22 3.64
C LYS A 65 -1.31 -13.78 3.22
N TRP A 66 -0.39 -12.87 2.88
CA TRP A 66 0.92 -13.27 2.37
C TRP A 66 1.81 -13.72 3.52
N MET A 67 2.43 -14.89 3.35
CA MET A 67 3.37 -15.45 4.31
C MET A 67 2.77 -15.77 5.69
N SER A 68 1.45 -15.86 5.79
CA SER A 68 0.81 -16.10 7.09
C SER A 68 1.17 -17.45 7.69
N ASP A 69 1.59 -18.40 6.86
CA ASP A 69 2.00 -19.71 7.36
C ASP A 69 3.45 -19.71 7.86
N LEU A 70 4.17 -18.62 7.61
CA LEU A 70 5.60 -18.54 7.92
C LEU A 70 5.90 -17.57 9.05
N THR A 71 5.03 -16.60 9.28
CA THR A 71 5.28 -15.57 10.28
C THR A 71 3.97 -15.02 10.81
N PRO A 72 3.91 -14.66 12.09
CA PRO A 72 2.75 -13.96 12.64
C PRO A 72 2.80 -12.46 12.38
N ASN A 73 3.88 -11.96 11.76
CA ASN A 73 4.04 -10.52 11.54
C ASN A 73 3.00 -10.01 10.56
N LYS A 74 2.44 -8.86 10.88
CA LYS A 74 1.51 -8.17 9.99
C LYS A 74 2.19 -7.04 9.24
N GLU A 75 3.43 -6.74 9.59
CA GLU A 75 4.23 -5.71 8.95
C GLU A 75 5.53 -6.32 8.48
N MET A 76 5.92 -5.98 7.26
CA MET A 76 7.13 -6.51 6.66
C MET A 76 7.82 -5.40 5.91
N PHE A 77 9.14 -5.54 5.75
CA PHE A 77 9.91 -4.56 5.01
C PHE A 77 10.33 -5.13 3.67
N MET A 78 10.36 -4.27 2.67
CA MET A 78 10.73 -4.64 1.31
C MET A 78 11.52 -3.50 0.69
N SER A 79 12.52 -3.85 -0.13
CA SER A 79 13.23 -2.85 -0.90
C SER A 79 12.37 -2.42 -2.08
N SER A 80 12.27 -1.11 -2.29
CA SER A 80 11.44 -0.58 -3.37
C SER A 80 11.92 -1.00 -4.75
N ASP A 81 13.20 -1.38 -4.89
CA ASP A 81 13.72 -1.83 -6.18
C ASP A 81 13.18 -3.20 -6.59
N LYS A 82 12.44 -3.89 -5.72
CA LYS A 82 11.75 -5.14 -6.06
C LYS A 82 10.35 -4.91 -6.58
N ILE A 83 9.90 -3.66 -6.59
CA ILE A 83 8.55 -3.31 -7.02
C ILE A 83 8.63 -2.73 -8.42
N LEU A 84 7.98 -3.39 -9.38
CA LEU A 84 7.92 -2.88 -10.75
C LEU A 84 6.89 -1.78 -10.90
N THR A 85 5.73 -1.97 -10.27
CA THR A 85 4.60 -1.08 -10.48
C THR A 85 3.77 -1.00 -9.21
N LEU A 86 3.35 0.22 -8.89
CA LEU A 86 2.37 0.49 -7.84
C LEU A 86 1.16 1.12 -8.48
N VAL A 87 -0.03 0.58 -8.18
CA VAL A 87 -1.28 1.13 -8.71
C VAL A 87 -2.35 1.10 -7.63
N ASP A 88 -3.35 1.94 -7.81
CA ASP A 88 -4.47 1.98 -6.88
C ASP A 88 -5.36 0.76 -7.11
N PRO A 89 -5.90 0.15 -6.07
CA PRO A 89 -6.81 -0.98 -6.24
C PRO A 89 -8.16 -0.51 -6.74
N THR A 90 -8.88 -1.42 -7.41
CA THR A 90 -10.29 -1.16 -7.72
C THR A 90 -11.08 -1.16 -6.41
N LYS A 91 -12.28 -0.58 -6.45
CA LYS A 91 -13.14 -0.57 -5.27
C LYS A 91 -13.47 -1.99 -4.83
N LYS A 92 -13.74 -2.88 -5.78
CA LYS A 92 -14.06 -4.27 -5.47
C LYS A 92 -12.91 -4.94 -4.74
N LEU A 93 -11.69 -4.75 -5.24
CA LEU A 93 -10.52 -5.35 -4.62
C LEU A 93 -10.29 -4.77 -3.23
N LEU A 94 -10.47 -3.47 -3.09
CA LEU A 94 -10.30 -2.82 -1.80
C LEU A 94 -11.30 -3.35 -0.76
N ASP A 95 -12.54 -3.57 -1.18
CA ASP A 95 -13.56 -4.12 -0.28
C ASP A 95 -13.20 -5.54 0.16
N GLU A 96 -12.69 -6.35 -0.76
CA GLU A 96 -12.27 -7.72 -0.44
C GLU A 96 -11.08 -7.71 0.51
N TYR A 97 -10.13 -6.83 0.26
CA TYR A 97 -8.97 -6.68 1.12
C TYR A 97 -9.39 -6.30 2.54
N ALA A 98 -10.29 -5.35 2.67
CA ALA A 98 -10.75 -4.90 3.98
C ALA A 98 -11.38 -6.04 4.78
N LYS A 99 -12.07 -6.96 4.10
CA LYS A 99 -12.67 -8.11 4.77
C LYS A 99 -11.64 -9.09 5.29
N ILE A 100 -10.56 -9.27 4.55
CA ILE A 100 -9.54 -10.25 4.91
C ILE A 100 -8.69 -9.79 6.07
N ILE A 101 -8.37 -8.49 6.13
CA ILE A 101 -7.45 -7.99 7.14
C ILE A 101 -8.12 -7.63 8.45
N ARG A 102 -9.42 -7.72 8.54
CA ARG A 102 -10.11 -7.44 9.79
C ARG A 102 -9.80 -8.45 10.85
#